data_e9edaa5117e4055a5ac77e4821c08ca6
#
_entry.id   e9edaa5117e4055a5ac77e4821c08ca6
#
_cell.length_a   1.000
_cell.length_b   1.000
_cell.length_c   1.000
_cell.angle_alpha   90.00
_cell.angle_beta   90.00
_cell.angle_gamma   90.00
#
_symmetry.space_group_name_H-M   'P 1'
#
loop_
_entity.id
_entity.type
_entity.pdbx_description
1 polymer ?
#
loop_
_entity_poly.entity_id
_entity_poly.type
_entity_poly.pdbx_seq_one_letter_code
_entity_poly.pdbx_strand_id
1 'polypeptide(L)' 'MSENTKKAQTILIDDVEHDLNEMTQEQQILVQHCMDLERKIASAQFSLDQLNVGKQAFISMLKQSLEKKEETVQ' A
#
# COMPACT_ATOMS: atom_id res chain seq x y z
N MET A 1 -11.04 -21.46 -26.05
CA MET A 1 -11.46 -21.48 -25.61
C MET A 1 -11.32 -21.56 -24.23
N SER A 2 -11.66 -22.33 -23.72
CA SER A 2 -11.69 -22.31 -22.35
C SER A 2 -10.36 -22.33 -21.72
N GLU A 3 -9.39 -22.64 -22.40
CA GLU A 3 -8.14 -22.69 -21.82
C GLU A 3 -7.72 -21.34 -21.38
N ASN A 4 -8.25 -20.30 -21.89
CA ASN A 4 -7.89 -19.02 -21.45
C ASN A 4 -8.33 -18.78 -20.04
N THR A 5 -9.40 -19.36 -19.66
CA THR A 5 -9.87 -19.14 -18.34
C THR A 5 -9.09 -19.94 -17.37
N LYS A 6 -8.33 -20.90 -17.86
CA LYS A 6 -7.55 -21.58 -17.00
C LYS A 6 -6.19 -21.08 -16.96
N LYS A 7 -5.89 -19.88 -17.23
CA LYS A 7 -4.65 -19.42 -17.17
C LYS A 7 -4.05 -19.78 -15.89
N ALA A 8 -2.87 -20.22 -15.83
CA ALA A 8 -2.21 -20.59 -14.62
C ALA A 8 -2.14 -19.40 -13.73
N GLN A 9 -2.43 -19.59 -12.49
CA GLN A 9 -2.29 -18.52 -11.52
C GLN A 9 -0.93 -18.70 -10.91
N THR A 10 -0.07 -17.73 -11.07
CA THR A 10 1.28 -17.80 -10.58
C THR A 10 1.59 -16.67 -9.63
N ILE A 11 2.61 -16.85 -8.83
CA ILE A 11 3.06 -15.84 -7.92
C ILE A 11 4.57 -15.80 -8.00
N LEU A 12 5.13 -14.62 -7.92
CA LEU A 12 6.57 -14.44 -8.04
C LEU A 12 7.16 -14.32 -6.67
N ILE A 13 8.08 -15.20 -6.34
CA ILE A 13 8.76 -15.17 -5.06
C ILE A 13 10.25 -15.19 -5.33
N ASP A 14 10.96 -14.14 -4.91
CA ASP A 14 12.40 -14.02 -5.15
C ASP A 14 12.72 -14.20 -6.63
N ASP A 15 11.87 -13.60 -7.47
CA ASP A 15 12.06 -13.63 -8.91
C ASP A 15 11.84 -15.00 -9.53
N VAL A 16 11.25 -15.91 -8.79
CA VAL A 16 10.92 -17.23 -9.32
C VAL A 16 9.42 -17.36 -9.37
N GLU A 17 8.92 -17.73 -10.51
CA GLU A 17 7.49 -17.86 -10.70
C GLU A 17 7.02 -19.23 -10.25
N HIS A 18 6.01 -19.28 -9.43
CA HIS A 18 5.45 -20.51 -8.93
C HIS A 18 3.99 -20.63 -9.32
N ASP A 19 3.59 -21.83 -9.68
CA ASP A 19 2.21 -22.08 -10.08
C ASP A 19 1.41 -22.44 -8.85
N LEU A 20 0.41 -21.62 -8.55
CA LEU A 20 -0.40 -21.84 -7.36
C LEU A 20 -1.12 -23.18 -7.41
N ASN A 21 -1.45 -23.64 -8.62
CA ASN A 21 -2.16 -24.91 -8.73
C ASN A 21 -1.30 -26.10 -8.38
N GLU A 22 0.00 -25.92 -8.38
CA GLU A 22 0.88 -27.02 -8.05
C GLU A 22 1.32 -26.96 -6.60
N MET A 23 0.81 -26.04 -5.84
CA MET A 23 1.19 -25.92 -4.45
C MET A 23 0.32 -26.80 -3.57
N THR A 24 0.86 -27.19 -2.43
CA THR A 24 0.08 -27.93 -1.46
C THR A 24 -0.94 -26.98 -0.86
N GLN A 25 -1.90 -27.54 -0.18
CA GLN A 25 -2.93 -26.74 0.45
C GLN A 25 -2.32 -25.78 1.48
N GLU A 26 -1.36 -26.28 2.23
CA GLU A 26 -0.69 -25.46 3.21
C GLU A 26 0.03 -24.31 2.55
N GLN A 27 0.69 -24.55 1.42
CA GLN A 27 1.38 -23.49 0.70
C GLN A 27 0.40 -22.47 0.16
N GLN A 28 -0.75 -22.92 -0.32
CA GLN A 28 -1.74 -21.99 -0.83
C GLN A 28 -2.29 -21.09 0.26
N ILE A 29 -2.43 -21.62 1.46
CA ILE A 29 -2.89 -20.80 2.57
C ILE A 29 -1.86 -19.72 2.90
N LEU A 30 -0.58 -20.09 2.86
CA LEU A 30 0.47 -19.12 3.11
C LEU A 30 0.47 -18.03 2.05
N VAL A 31 0.21 -18.40 0.79
CA VAL A 31 0.13 -17.41 -0.27
C VAL A 31 -1.01 -16.44 -0.01
N GLN A 32 -2.14 -16.97 0.46
CA GLN A 32 -3.28 -16.10 0.75
C GLN A 32 -2.94 -15.10 1.84
N HIS A 33 -2.20 -15.54 2.85
CA HIS A 33 -1.79 -14.62 3.90
C HIS A 33 -0.87 -13.54 3.34
N CYS A 34 0.04 -13.92 2.45
CA CYS A 34 0.95 -12.95 1.87
C CYS A 34 0.18 -11.92 1.03
N MET A 35 -0.77 -12.38 0.25
CA MET A 35 -1.52 -11.47 -0.59
C MET A 35 -2.38 -10.54 0.26
N ASP A 36 -2.95 -11.06 1.32
CA ASP A 36 -3.75 -10.25 2.20
C ASP A 36 -2.90 -9.17 2.87
N LEU A 37 -1.72 -9.57 3.32
CA LEU A 37 -0.84 -8.60 3.97
C LEU A 37 -0.34 -7.55 2.99
N GLU A 38 -0.10 -7.93 1.74
CA GLU A 38 0.32 -6.96 0.74
C GLU A 38 -0.77 -5.92 0.50
N ARG A 39 -2.02 -6.36 0.48
CA ARG A 39 -3.12 -5.42 0.31
C ARG A 39 -3.21 -4.49 1.50
N LYS A 40 -3.00 -5.03 2.70
CA LYS A 40 -3.06 -4.20 3.90
C LYS A 40 -1.91 -3.20 3.94
N ILE A 41 -0.74 -3.62 3.48
CA ILE A 41 0.40 -2.72 3.43
C ILE A 41 0.12 -1.59 2.43
N ALA A 42 -0.42 -1.92 1.27
CA ALA A 42 -0.72 -0.90 0.28
C ALA A 42 -1.75 0.09 0.84
N SER A 43 -2.75 -0.43 1.53
CA SER A 43 -3.76 0.42 2.12
C SER A 43 -3.16 1.31 3.21
N ALA A 44 -2.26 0.74 4.01
CA ALA A 44 -1.62 1.52 5.07
C ALA A 44 -0.72 2.60 4.49
N GLN A 45 -0.04 2.32 3.38
CA GLN A 45 0.79 3.31 2.75
C GLN A 45 -0.06 4.45 2.20
N PHE A 46 -1.21 4.13 1.64
CA PHE A 46 -2.11 5.15 1.14
C PHE A 46 -2.58 6.03 2.30
N SER A 47 -2.92 5.39 3.43
CA SER A 47 -3.35 6.15 4.60
C SER A 47 -2.21 7.01 5.13
N LEU A 48 -1.01 6.48 5.12
CA LEU A 48 0.14 7.25 5.59
C LEU A 48 0.36 8.47 4.71
N ASP A 49 0.20 8.31 3.40
CA ASP A 49 0.35 9.44 2.49
C ASP A 49 -0.69 10.51 2.80
N GLN A 50 -1.91 10.10 3.05
CA GLN A 50 -2.95 11.06 3.39
C GLN A 50 -2.65 11.78 4.68
N LEU A 51 -2.15 11.05 5.66
CA LEU A 51 -1.81 11.66 6.94
C LEU A 51 -0.67 12.66 6.78
N ASN A 52 0.30 12.33 5.93
CA ASN A 52 1.41 13.24 5.71
C ASN A 52 0.96 14.50 4.98
N VAL A 53 0.05 14.35 4.02
CA VAL A 53 -0.48 15.51 3.32
C VAL A 53 -1.24 16.41 4.30
N GLY A 54 -2.02 15.80 5.17
CA GLY A 54 -2.76 16.55 6.17
C GLY A 54 -1.82 17.29 7.11
N LYS A 55 -0.75 16.61 7.53
CA LYS A 55 0.20 17.23 8.41
C LYS A 55 0.85 18.43 7.73
N GLN A 56 1.24 18.26 6.47
CA GLN A 56 1.87 19.35 5.74
C GLN A 56 0.93 20.54 5.56
N ALA A 57 -0.34 20.26 5.34
CA ALA A 57 -1.32 21.32 5.19
C ALA A 57 -1.43 22.12 6.49
N PHE A 58 -1.48 21.41 7.61
CA PHE A 58 -1.58 22.09 8.88
C PHE A 58 -0.31 22.86 9.21
N ILE A 59 0.85 22.33 8.85
CA ILE A 59 2.10 23.04 9.06
C ILE A 59 2.10 24.33 8.24
N SER A 60 1.61 24.28 7.00
CA SER A 60 1.54 25.47 6.18
C SER A 60 0.64 26.52 6.81
N MET A 61 -0.49 26.07 7.34
CA MET A 61 -1.41 27.00 7.96
C MET A 61 -0.80 27.62 9.19
N LEU A 62 -0.04 26.83 9.93
CA LEU A 62 0.60 27.34 11.13
C LEU A 62 1.67 28.37 10.77
N LYS A 63 2.44 28.09 9.72
CA LYS A 63 3.45 29.03 9.29
C LYS A 63 2.84 30.36 8.88
N GLN A 64 1.74 30.31 8.18
CA GLN A 64 1.07 31.52 7.76
C GLN A 64 0.57 32.31 8.96
N SER A 65 0.07 31.59 9.95
CA SER A 65 -0.42 32.23 11.14
C SER A 65 0.72 32.90 11.92
N LEU A 66 1.85 32.23 11.98
CA LEU A 66 2.99 32.81 12.70
C LEU A 66 3.54 34.02 11.96
N GLU A 67 3.56 33.99 10.65
CA GLU A 67 4.04 35.12 9.89
C GLU A 67 3.13 36.32 10.07
N LYS A 68 1.84 36.08 10.06
CA LYS A 68 0.91 37.15 10.25
C LYS A 68 1.10 37.75 11.60
N LYS A 69 1.33 36.95 12.61
CA LYS A 69 1.51 37.43 13.92
C LYS A 69 2.73 38.30 14.00
N GLU A 70 3.81 37.93 13.32
CA GLU A 70 5.00 38.71 13.32
C GLU A 70 4.74 40.05 12.68
N GLU A 71 3.99 40.09 11.62
CA GLU A 71 3.70 41.33 10.97
C GLU A 71 2.91 42.27 11.88
N THR A 72 1.98 41.72 12.60
CA THR A 72 1.18 42.59 13.45
C THR A 72 1.98 43.07 14.63
N VAL A 73 2.98 42.36 15.03
CA VAL A 73 3.75 42.78 16.17
C VAL A 73 4.56 44.00 15.83
N GLN A 74 4.88 44.18 14.60
CA GLN A 74 5.61 45.36 14.24
C GLN A 74 4.72 46.51 14.26
#